data_008376e55000888088605421cfc5b6fc
#
_entry.id   008376e55000888088605421cfc5b6fc
#
_cell.length_a   1.000
_cell.length_b   1.000
_cell.length_c   1.000
_cell.angle_alpha   90.00
_cell.angle_beta   90.00
_cell.angle_gamma   90.00
#
_symmetry.space_group_name_H-M   'P 1'
#
loop_
_entity.id
_entity.type
_entity.pdbx_description
1 polymer ?
#
loop_
_entity_poly.entity_id
_entity_poly.type
_entity_poly.pdbx_seq_one_letter_code
_entity_poly.pdbx_strand_id
1 'polypeptide(L)'
;PEDTRIVAVHDAARCLVTPELIMSTVESALRHGSGIAAIGCRDTVRDAHTGKVIERGRLIMAQTPQTFSYPEILSAYERAEAQKLETTDDCSIYELMGHKAEFVDGNIINQKLTYQSDMPFFEAVALHRLMASIRVGYGEDTHRLAEGRKLVIGGVDIPFRLGLLGHSDADVLVHSAIDALLGACAQGDIGRSFPDTDEEYRNISSIELLRRTGAKLAALGVKINNLDATVIAQEPRLMPYIESMRKNLSSALGLNRETVSVKATTPEHTGPEGRMECISARCVACVTMPVKRPAVRNC
;
A
#
# COMPACT_ATOMS: atom_id res chain seq x y z
N PRO A 1 8.24 -31.37 5.11
CA PRO A 1 7.52 -32.01 4.03
C PRO A 1 8.51 -32.81 3.18
N GLU A 2 8.15 -34.02 2.75
CA GLU A 2 9.02 -34.96 2.01
C GLU A 2 9.58 -34.36 0.69
N ASP A 3 8.90 -33.36 0.14
CA ASP A 3 9.26 -32.71 -1.13
C ASP A 3 10.02 -31.38 -0.97
N THR A 4 10.51 -31.05 0.23
CA THR A 4 11.24 -29.81 0.43
C THR A 4 12.60 -29.86 -0.27
N ARG A 5 12.83 -28.94 -1.19
CA ARG A 5 14.07 -28.85 -1.98
C ARG A 5 15.02 -27.78 -1.47
N ILE A 6 14.48 -26.69 -0.99
CA ILE A 6 15.22 -25.49 -0.57
C ILE A 6 14.69 -25.04 0.79
N VAL A 7 15.57 -24.59 1.66
CA VAL A 7 15.26 -23.94 2.92
C VAL A 7 15.97 -22.59 3.00
N ALA A 8 15.25 -21.56 3.42
CA ALA A 8 15.80 -20.23 3.70
C ALA A 8 15.70 -19.95 5.20
N VAL A 9 16.84 -19.71 5.83
CA VAL A 9 16.94 -19.32 7.22
C VAL A 9 17.05 -17.80 7.30
N HIS A 10 16.21 -17.18 8.13
CA HIS A 10 16.17 -15.74 8.22
C HIS A 10 16.00 -15.23 9.64
N ASP A 11 16.84 -14.26 10.02
CA ASP A 11 16.73 -13.55 11.29
C ASP A 11 15.44 -12.72 11.33
N ALA A 12 14.54 -13.00 12.29
CA ALA A 12 13.35 -12.17 12.52
C ALA A 12 13.70 -10.69 12.82
N ALA A 13 14.89 -10.45 13.37
CA ALA A 13 15.42 -9.11 13.64
C ALA A 13 15.86 -8.32 12.39
N ARG A 14 15.83 -8.92 11.18
CA ARG A 14 16.05 -8.22 9.91
C ARG A 14 14.73 -7.92 9.20
N CYS A 15 13.87 -7.20 9.88
CA CYS A 15 12.49 -6.93 9.45
C CYS A 15 12.37 -6.06 8.18
N LEU A 16 13.47 -5.53 7.65
CA LEU A 16 13.49 -4.74 6.40
C LEU A 16 13.90 -5.54 5.16
N VAL A 17 14.01 -6.85 5.26
CA VAL A 17 14.25 -7.74 4.12
C VAL A 17 13.22 -7.49 3.00
N THR A 18 13.65 -7.61 1.75
CA THR A 18 12.75 -7.44 0.60
C THR A 18 12.50 -8.77 -0.10
N PRO A 19 11.34 -8.93 -0.76
CA PRO A 19 11.07 -10.12 -1.56
C PRO A 19 12.13 -10.40 -2.62
N GLU A 20 12.70 -9.36 -3.22
CA GLU A 20 13.74 -9.47 -4.25
C GLU A 20 15.01 -10.10 -3.67
N LEU A 21 15.41 -9.70 -2.46
CA LEU A 21 16.55 -10.28 -1.79
C LEU A 21 16.31 -11.76 -1.43
N ILE A 22 15.13 -12.09 -0.94
CA ILE A 22 14.74 -13.47 -0.66
C ILE A 22 14.82 -14.30 -1.96
N MET A 23 14.23 -13.81 -3.06
CA MET A 23 14.24 -14.51 -4.33
C MET A 23 15.64 -14.70 -4.89
N SER A 24 16.51 -13.70 -4.77
CA SER A 24 17.90 -13.81 -5.25
C SER A 24 18.68 -14.90 -4.50
N THR A 25 18.47 -15.04 -3.18
CA THR A 25 19.10 -16.13 -2.41
C THR A 25 18.53 -17.51 -2.81
N VAL A 26 17.20 -17.61 -3.06
CA VAL A 26 16.55 -18.84 -3.51
C VAL A 26 17.05 -19.25 -4.90
N GLU A 27 17.14 -18.32 -5.84
CA GLU A 27 17.65 -18.60 -7.20
C GLU A 27 19.11 -19.06 -7.18
N SER A 28 19.95 -18.45 -6.33
CA SER A 28 21.33 -18.90 -6.14
C SER A 28 21.38 -20.32 -5.57
N ALA A 29 20.58 -20.60 -4.54
CA ALA A 29 20.54 -21.93 -3.94
C ALA A 29 20.04 -23.02 -4.90
N LEU A 30 19.09 -22.69 -5.78
CA LEU A 30 18.62 -23.60 -6.82
C LEU A 30 19.69 -23.93 -7.87
N ARG A 31 20.60 -22.99 -8.15
CA ARG A 31 21.67 -23.16 -9.17
C ARG A 31 22.94 -23.74 -8.58
N HIS A 32 23.28 -23.37 -7.35
CA HIS A 32 24.61 -23.60 -6.78
C HIS A 32 24.59 -24.36 -5.44
N GLY A 33 23.42 -24.71 -4.93
CA GLY A 33 23.25 -25.37 -3.64
C GLY A 33 23.13 -24.41 -2.47
N SER A 34 23.58 -23.15 -2.61
CA SER A 34 23.44 -22.13 -1.59
C SER A 34 23.29 -20.72 -2.16
N GLY A 35 22.76 -19.81 -1.34
CA GLY A 35 22.64 -18.38 -1.67
C GLY A 35 22.61 -17.57 -0.37
N ILE A 36 23.69 -16.89 -0.07
CA ILE A 36 23.89 -16.14 1.19
C ILE A 36 23.88 -14.65 0.89
N ALA A 37 22.95 -13.93 1.48
CA ALA A 37 22.95 -12.47 1.36
C ALA A 37 24.19 -11.89 2.06
N ALA A 38 24.96 -11.04 1.38
CA ALA A 38 26.14 -10.41 1.94
C ALA A 38 26.39 -9.02 1.38
N ILE A 39 27.02 -8.15 2.16
CA ILE A 39 27.47 -6.81 1.75
C ILE A 39 28.95 -6.64 2.03
N GLY A 40 29.63 -5.81 1.23
CA GLY A 40 31.02 -5.45 1.49
C GLY A 40 31.18 -4.58 2.73
N CYS A 41 32.32 -4.69 3.41
CA CYS A 41 32.69 -3.80 4.51
C CYS A 41 32.92 -2.38 4.02
N ARG A 42 32.28 -1.40 4.64
CA ARG A 42 32.43 0.04 4.30
C ARG A 42 33.52 0.70 5.13
N ASP A 43 33.59 0.38 6.41
CA ASP A 43 34.52 0.98 7.33
C ASP A 43 35.87 0.32 7.29
N THR A 44 36.89 1.00 7.82
CA THR A 44 38.21 0.40 8.04
C THR A 44 38.13 -0.58 9.19
N VAL A 45 38.28 -1.87 8.91
CA VAL A 45 38.30 -2.93 9.92
C VAL A 45 39.69 -3.09 10.50
N ARG A 46 39.79 -3.17 11.82
CA ARG A 46 41.03 -3.44 12.56
C ARG A 46 40.85 -4.65 13.43
N ASP A 47 41.88 -5.47 13.49
CA ASP A 47 41.95 -6.54 14.48
C ASP A 47 42.02 -5.94 15.91
N ALA A 48 41.13 -6.38 16.79
CA ALA A 48 40.95 -5.80 18.10
C ALA A 48 42.16 -6.08 19.05
N HIS A 49 42.92 -7.14 18.82
CA HIS A 49 44.09 -7.52 19.64
C HIS A 49 45.36 -6.86 19.15
N THR A 50 45.57 -6.81 17.83
CA THR A 50 46.83 -6.33 17.26
C THR A 50 46.76 -4.88 16.77
N GLY A 51 45.58 -4.30 16.68
CA GLY A 51 45.33 -2.97 16.13
C GLY A 51 45.60 -2.85 14.62
N LYS A 52 45.99 -3.92 13.95
CA LYS A 52 46.34 -3.90 12.52
C LYS A 52 45.11 -3.75 11.63
N VAL A 53 45.25 -3.03 10.54
CA VAL A 53 44.20 -2.92 9.51
C VAL A 53 44.04 -4.25 8.78
N ILE A 54 42.81 -4.70 8.66
CA ILE A 54 42.43 -5.83 7.82
C ILE A 54 41.96 -5.26 6.48
N GLU A 55 42.47 -5.83 5.39
CA GLU A 55 42.15 -5.40 4.04
C GLU A 55 40.65 -5.63 3.77
N ARG A 56 39.87 -4.52 3.78
CA ARG A 56 38.40 -4.58 3.66
C ARG A 56 37.88 -5.18 2.35
N GLY A 57 38.64 -5.10 1.28
CA GLY A 57 38.27 -5.67 -0.02
C GLY A 57 38.16 -7.21 0.00
N ARG A 58 38.70 -7.85 1.06
CA ARG A 58 38.62 -9.31 1.29
C ARG A 58 37.55 -9.70 2.32
N LEU A 59 36.81 -8.71 2.84
CA LEU A 59 35.82 -8.92 3.88
C LEU A 59 34.43 -8.67 3.34
N ILE A 60 33.52 -9.58 3.64
CA ILE A 60 32.10 -9.44 3.46
C ILE A 60 31.39 -9.60 4.79
N MET A 61 30.26 -8.91 4.95
CA MET A 61 29.38 -9.04 6.11
C MET A 61 28.19 -9.89 5.69
N ALA A 62 28.14 -11.12 6.17
CA ALA A 62 27.03 -12.02 5.91
C ALA A 62 25.74 -11.47 6.56
N GLN A 63 24.68 -11.57 5.82
CA GLN A 63 23.33 -11.23 6.27
C GLN A 63 22.46 -12.50 6.18
N THR A 64 21.19 -12.36 6.50
CA THR A 64 20.17 -13.34 6.15
C THR A 64 19.15 -12.68 5.19
N PRO A 65 18.48 -13.42 4.29
CA PRO A 65 18.37 -14.89 4.24
C PRO A 65 19.69 -15.59 3.88
N GLN A 66 19.87 -16.77 4.50
CA GLN A 66 20.84 -17.76 4.11
C GLN A 66 20.04 -18.95 3.58
N THR A 67 20.12 -19.22 2.31
CA THR A 67 19.28 -20.21 1.62
C THR A 67 20.14 -21.36 1.11
N PHE A 68 19.65 -22.58 1.30
CA PHE A 68 20.42 -23.79 1.02
C PHE A 68 19.57 -24.86 0.35
N SER A 69 20.23 -25.78 -0.37
CA SER A 69 19.66 -27.09 -0.68
C SER A 69 19.30 -27.81 0.63
N TYR A 70 18.02 -28.20 0.77
CA TYR A 70 17.54 -28.79 2.01
C TYR A 70 18.28 -30.07 2.42
N PRO A 71 18.49 -31.06 1.52
CA PRO A 71 19.23 -32.28 1.89
C PRO A 71 20.65 -32.01 2.37
N GLU A 72 21.34 -31.02 1.74
CA GLU A 72 22.74 -30.72 2.08
C GLU A 72 22.86 -30.05 3.43
N ILE A 73 22.04 -29.04 3.70
CA ILE A 73 22.09 -28.34 4.98
C ILE A 73 21.59 -29.22 6.13
N LEU A 74 20.58 -30.07 5.90
CA LEU A 74 20.11 -31.02 6.90
C LEU A 74 21.24 -31.97 7.33
N SER A 75 21.93 -32.59 6.35
CA SER A 75 23.09 -33.45 6.61
C SER A 75 24.20 -32.70 7.35
N ALA A 76 24.41 -31.42 7.00
CA ALA A 76 25.39 -30.57 7.65
C ALA A 76 25.06 -30.37 9.15
N TYR A 77 23.79 -30.09 9.48
CA TYR A 77 23.33 -29.94 10.85
C TYR A 77 23.46 -31.25 11.65
N GLU A 78 23.00 -32.37 11.11
CA GLU A 78 23.09 -33.69 11.77
C GLU A 78 24.54 -34.03 12.14
N ARG A 79 25.48 -33.75 11.24
CA ARG A 79 26.89 -33.98 11.47
C ARG A 79 27.49 -33.00 12.46
N ALA A 80 27.14 -31.71 12.38
CA ALA A 80 27.59 -30.71 13.33
C ALA A 80 27.14 -31.05 14.77
N GLU A 81 25.89 -31.51 14.91
CA GLU A 81 25.35 -31.95 16.19
C GLU A 81 26.09 -33.18 16.74
N ALA A 82 26.32 -34.20 15.91
CA ALA A 82 27.05 -35.41 16.29
C ALA A 82 28.47 -35.12 16.73
N GLN A 83 29.12 -34.10 16.16
CA GLN A 83 30.47 -33.66 16.47
C GLN A 83 30.53 -32.54 17.52
N LYS A 84 29.39 -32.04 18.02
CA LYS A 84 29.27 -30.93 18.97
C LYS A 84 30.01 -29.67 18.49
N LEU A 85 29.92 -29.34 17.19
CA LEU A 85 30.56 -28.17 16.64
C LEU A 85 29.74 -26.93 16.96
N GLU A 86 30.40 -25.89 17.44
CA GLU A 86 29.81 -24.57 17.63
C GLU A 86 30.16 -23.70 16.41
N THR A 87 29.16 -23.07 15.82
CA THR A 87 29.29 -22.18 14.66
C THR A 87 28.53 -20.88 14.89
N THR A 88 28.90 -19.86 14.15
CA THR A 88 28.29 -18.52 14.30
C THR A 88 27.04 -18.31 13.44
N ASP A 89 26.93 -19.04 12.33
CA ASP A 89 25.81 -18.96 11.38
C ASP A 89 25.64 -20.26 10.58
N ASP A 90 24.55 -20.35 9.83
CA ASP A 90 24.20 -21.53 9.01
C ASP A 90 25.19 -21.73 7.85
N CYS A 91 25.71 -20.64 7.31
CA CYS A 91 26.72 -20.65 6.27
C CYS A 91 27.99 -21.40 6.75
N SER A 92 28.45 -21.13 7.96
CA SER A 92 29.61 -21.80 8.56
C SER A 92 29.38 -23.30 8.74
N ILE A 93 28.17 -23.74 9.11
CA ILE A 93 27.81 -25.17 9.19
C ILE A 93 27.92 -25.83 7.82
N TYR A 94 27.39 -25.17 6.79
CA TYR A 94 27.40 -25.65 5.42
C TYR A 94 28.82 -25.83 4.89
N GLU A 95 29.69 -24.85 5.16
CA GLU A 95 31.12 -24.88 4.73
C GLU A 95 31.94 -25.95 5.45
N LEU A 96 31.66 -26.21 6.75
CA LEU A 96 32.33 -27.28 7.51
C LEU A 96 32.10 -28.67 6.89
N MET A 97 31.08 -28.87 6.10
CA MET A 97 30.82 -30.12 5.35
C MET A 97 31.55 -30.18 4.02
N GLY A 98 32.37 -29.20 3.70
CA GLY A 98 33.13 -29.13 2.45
C GLY A 98 32.33 -28.54 1.29
N HIS A 99 31.13 -28.01 1.55
CA HIS A 99 30.36 -27.26 0.57
C HIS A 99 30.94 -25.84 0.39
N LYS A 100 30.81 -25.28 -0.79
CA LYS A 100 31.16 -23.89 -1.05
C LYS A 100 29.91 -23.00 -0.95
N ALA A 101 29.97 -21.99 -0.08
CA ALA A 101 28.91 -21.01 0.01
C ALA A 101 28.98 -20.03 -1.17
N GLU A 102 27.83 -19.78 -1.79
CA GLU A 102 27.70 -18.76 -2.83
C GLU A 102 27.00 -17.52 -2.25
N PHE A 103 27.63 -16.34 -2.46
CA PHE A 103 27.16 -15.08 -1.93
C PHE A 103 26.41 -14.29 -3.01
N VAL A 104 25.29 -13.69 -2.61
CA VAL A 104 24.50 -12.78 -3.45
C VAL A 104 24.55 -11.37 -2.85
N ASP A 105 24.36 -10.36 -3.70
CA ASP A 105 24.34 -8.98 -3.26
C ASP A 105 23.22 -8.74 -2.25
N GLY A 106 23.61 -8.48 -1.00
CA GLY A 106 22.74 -8.08 0.09
C GLY A 106 22.30 -6.63 -0.03
N ASN A 107 21.65 -6.14 1.01
CA ASN A 107 21.21 -4.75 1.06
C ASN A 107 21.61 -4.09 2.38
N ILE A 108 22.15 -2.87 2.30
CA ILE A 108 22.54 -2.12 3.51
C ILE A 108 21.34 -1.82 4.42
N ILE A 109 20.14 -1.70 3.86
CA ILE A 109 18.90 -1.50 4.62
C ILE A 109 18.51 -2.79 5.37
N ASN A 110 18.95 -3.97 4.91
CA ASN A 110 18.68 -5.26 5.54
C ASN A 110 19.55 -5.48 6.78
N GLN A 111 19.63 -4.48 7.63
CA GLN A 111 20.35 -4.55 8.90
C GLN A 111 19.62 -5.43 9.93
N LYS A 112 20.37 -5.97 10.88
CA LYS A 112 19.82 -6.67 12.04
C LYS A 112 19.53 -5.64 13.14
N LEU A 113 18.30 -5.57 13.60
CA LEU A 113 17.92 -4.80 14.79
C LEU A 113 18.51 -5.50 16.03
N THR A 114 19.65 -5.04 16.51
CA THR A 114 20.41 -5.68 17.58
C THR A 114 20.35 -4.87 18.88
N TYR A 115 20.38 -3.54 18.75
CA TYR A 115 20.39 -2.63 19.87
C TYR A 115 19.21 -1.64 19.79
N GLN A 116 18.81 -1.12 20.95
CA GLN A 116 17.76 -0.10 20.99
C GLN A 116 18.14 1.17 20.19
N SER A 117 19.44 1.48 20.11
CA SER A 117 19.97 2.58 19.30
C SER A 117 19.73 2.42 17.79
N ASP A 118 19.38 1.24 17.31
CA ASP A 118 19.11 0.98 15.90
C ASP A 118 17.69 1.43 15.49
N MET A 119 16.78 1.53 16.48
CA MET A 119 15.36 1.86 16.22
C MET A 119 15.13 3.08 15.34
N PRO A 120 15.81 4.24 15.54
CA PRO A 120 15.60 5.42 14.71
C PRO A 120 15.85 5.18 13.21
N PHE A 121 16.81 4.32 12.87
CA PHE A 121 17.06 3.94 11.48
C PHE A 121 15.88 3.16 10.90
N PHE A 122 15.37 2.17 11.63
CA PHE A 122 14.24 1.35 11.18
C PHE A 122 12.97 2.17 11.04
N GLU A 123 12.69 3.05 12.00
CA GLU A 123 11.55 3.97 11.96
C GLU A 123 11.65 4.93 10.77
N ALA A 124 12.83 5.50 10.50
CA ALA A 124 13.04 6.39 9.35
C ALA A 124 12.81 5.68 8.02
N VAL A 125 13.29 4.44 7.87
CA VAL A 125 13.06 3.64 6.65
C VAL A 125 11.58 3.29 6.49
N ALA A 126 10.91 2.87 7.56
CA ALA A 126 9.48 2.55 7.55
C ALA A 126 8.64 3.78 7.19
N LEU A 127 8.94 4.94 7.80
CA LEU A 127 8.28 6.20 7.51
C LEU A 127 8.49 6.63 6.06
N HIS A 128 9.71 6.55 5.55
CA HIS A 128 10.02 6.87 4.15
C HIS A 128 9.22 5.99 3.17
N ARG A 129 9.15 4.68 3.42
CA ARG A 129 8.34 3.75 2.60
C ARG A 129 6.85 4.11 2.64
N LEU A 130 6.35 4.46 3.82
CA LEU A 130 4.95 4.88 3.98
C LEU A 130 4.67 6.17 3.21
N MET A 131 5.49 7.20 3.39
CA MET A 131 5.31 8.50 2.72
C MET A 131 5.41 8.40 1.19
N ALA A 132 6.31 7.58 0.67
CA ALA A 132 6.47 7.35 -0.77
C ALA A 132 5.24 6.66 -1.41
N SER A 133 4.37 6.06 -0.61
CA SER A 133 3.16 5.36 -1.06
C SER A 133 1.88 6.21 -0.94
N ILE A 134 1.92 7.36 -0.26
CA ILE A 134 0.76 8.26 -0.12
C ILE A 134 0.47 8.96 -1.43
N ARG A 135 -0.83 8.97 -1.80
CA ARG A 135 -1.35 9.68 -2.97
C ARG A 135 -2.56 10.51 -2.55
N VAL A 136 -2.73 11.62 -3.24
CA VAL A 136 -3.89 12.50 -3.08
C VAL A 136 -4.59 12.64 -4.42
N GLY A 137 -5.91 12.57 -4.42
CA GLY A 137 -6.75 12.84 -5.58
C GLY A 137 -7.79 13.89 -5.24
N TYR A 138 -8.20 14.61 -6.28
CA TYR A 138 -9.26 15.60 -6.25
C TYR A 138 -10.34 15.18 -7.22
N GLY A 139 -11.61 15.32 -6.83
CA GLY A 139 -12.78 15.11 -7.66
C GLY A 139 -13.76 16.26 -7.49
N GLU A 140 -14.42 16.62 -8.58
CA GLU A 140 -15.46 17.65 -8.63
C GLU A 140 -16.60 17.19 -9.52
N ASP A 141 -17.83 17.40 -9.06
CA ASP A 141 -19.01 17.12 -9.88
C ASP A 141 -20.07 18.20 -9.69
N THR A 142 -20.84 18.45 -10.73
CA THR A 142 -21.89 19.48 -10.76
C THR A 142 -23.08 18.96 -11.55
N HIS A 143 -24.25 18.95 -10.92
CA HIS A 143 -25.50 18.59 -11.57
C HIS A 143 -26.52 19.71 -11.50
N ARG A 144 -27.27 19.86 -12.60
CA ARG A 144 -28.33 20.87 -12.75
C ARG A 144 -29.52 20.50 -11.87
N LEU A 145 -30.12 21.51 -11.23
CA LEU A 145 -31.41 21.38 -10.54
C LEU A 145 -32.57 21.36 -11.53
N ALA A 146 -33.53 20.47 -11.32
CA ALA A 146 -34.72 20.32 -12.14
C ALA A 146 -35.93 19.88 -11.31
N GLU A 147 -37.14 20.23 -11.80
CA GLU A 147 -38.39 19.75 -11.21
C GLU A 147 -38.64 18.26 -11.52
N GLY A 148 -39.46 17.61 -10.71
CA GLY A 148 -39.85 16.20 -10.93
C GLY A 148 -38.77 15.17 -10.63
N ARG A 149 -37.65 15.58 -10.05
CA ARG A 149 -36.56 14.69 -9.62
C ARG A 149 -36.42 14.73 -8.10
N LYS A 150 -35.97 13.61 -7.51
CA LYS A 150 -35.57 13.57 -6.12
C LYS A 150 -34.21 14.23 -5.93
N LEU A 151 -34.02 14.88 -4.79
CA LEU A 151 -32.71 15.40 -4.40
C LEU A 151 -31.99 14.34 -3.55
N VAL A 152 -31.00 13.67 -4.14
CA VAL A 152 -30.15 12.70 -3.44
C VAL A 152 -28.74 13.26 -3.32
N ILE A 153 -28.21 13.36 -2.10
CA ILE A 153 -26.84 13.79 -1.82
C ILE A 153 -26.23 12.89 -0.73
N GLY A 154 -25.10 12.28 -1.00
CA GLY A 154 -24.44 11.32 -0.09
C GLY A 154 -25.31 10.10 0.20
N GLY A 155 -26.14 9.68 -0.77
CA GLY A 155 -27.10 8.60 -0.61
C GLY A 155 -28.28 8.92 0.33
N VAL A 156 -28.53 10.20 0.60
CA VAL A 156 -29.63 10.67 1.45
C VAL A 156 -30.69 11.35 0.57
N ASP A 157 -31.93 10.86 0.61
CA ASP A 157 -33.08 11.48 -0.03
C ASP A 157 -33.50 12.72 0.80
N ILE A 158 -33.31 13.91 0.22
CA ILE A 158 -33.54 15.19 0.90
C ILE A 158 -34.85 15.78 0.41
N PRO A 159 -35.84 16.04 1.30
CA PRO A 159 -37.08 16.66 0.90
C PRO A 159 -36.86 18.09 0.37
N PHE A 160 -36.98 18.24 -0.96
CA PHE A 160 -36.83 19.52 -1.63
C PHE A 160 -37.65 19.55 -2.92
N ARG A 161 -38.06 20.72 -3.36
CA ARG A 161 -38.90 20.92 -4.55
C ARG A 161 -38.21 20.64 -5.88
N LEU A 162 -36.86 20.68 -5.88
CA LEU A 162 -36.00 20.38 -7.04
C LEU A 162 -35.08 19.21 -6.71
N GLY A 163 -34.74 18.43 -7.69
CA GLY A 163 -33.72 17.38 -7.59
C GLY A 163 -32.65 17.52 -8.67
N LEU A 164 -31.63 16.70 -8.61
CA LEU A 164 -30.52 16.74 -9.54
C LEU A 164 -30.81 15.93 -10.81
N LEU A 165 -30.41 16.50 -11.95
CA LEU A 165 -30.57 15.89 -13.27
C LEU A 165 -29.31 15.12 -13.64
N GLY A 166 -29.43 13.83 -13.90
CA GLY A 166 -28.34 12.97 -14.34
C GLY A 166 -28.82 11.56 -14.73
N HIS A 167 -27.91 10.71 -15.16
CA HIS A 167 -28.19 9.36 -15.68
C HIS A 167 -28.47 8.35 -14.54
N SER A 168 -27.75 8.50 -13.41
CA SER A 168 -27.94 7.77 -12.16
C SER A 168 -28.92 8.48 -11.24
N ASP A 169 -28.76 8.41 -9.94
CA ASP A 169 -29.43 9.25 -8.94
C ASP A 169 -28.84 10.68 -8.89
N ALA A 170 -27.83 11.00 -9.69
CA ALA A 170 -27.15 12.29 -9.83
C ALA A 170 -26.55 12.83 -8.51
N ASP A 171 -26.04 11.96 -7.67
CA ASP A 171 -25.45 12.31 -6.38
C ASP A 171 -24.04 12.93 -6.56
N VAL A 172 -24.01 14.26 -6.63
CA VAL A 172 -22.77 15.03 -6.84
C VAL A 172 -21.69 14.74 -5.79
N LEU A 173 -22.10 14.48 -4.54
CA LEU A 173 -21.16 14.20 -3.44
C LEU A 173 -20.47 12.86 -3.64
N VAL A 174 -21.24 11.85 -4.00
CA VAL A 174 -20.69 10.50 -4.22
C VAL A 174 -19.86 10.46 -5.50
N HIS A 175 -20.28 11.14 -6.59
CA HIS A 175 -19.52 11.21 -7.84
C HIS A 175 -18.16 11.89 -7.61
N SER A 176 -18.14 13.04 -6.91
CA SER A 176 -16.87 13.71 -6.60
C SER A 176 -15.95 12.85 -5.73
N ALA A 177 -16.50 12.05 -4.82
CA ALA A 177 -15.71 11.12 -4.00
C ALA A 177 -15.12 9.96 -4.84
N ILE A 178 -15.88 9.41 -5.80
CA ILE A 178 -15.40 8.39 -6.73
C ILE A 178 -14.26 8.94 -7.56
N ASP A 179 -14.41 10.12 -8.14
CA ASP A 179 -13.37 10.75 -8.95
C ASP A 179 -12.10 11.06 -8.16
N ALA A 180 -12.25 11.55 -6.93
CA ALA A 180 -11.10 11.77 -6.04
C ALA A 180 -10.33 10.46 -5.78
N LEU A 181 -11.04 9.36 -5.51
CA LEU A 181 -10.45 8.06 -5.24
C LEU A 181 -9.76 7.47 -6.48
N LEU A 182 -10.42 7.50 -7.63
CA LEU A 182 -9.87 7.01 -8.89
C LEU A 182 -8.67 7.84 -9.34
N GLY A 183 -8.77 9.18 -9.23
CA GLY A 183 -7.70 10.11 -9.55
C GLY A 183 -6.45 9.90 -8.69
N ALA A 184 -6.60 9.70 -7.37
CA ALA A 184 -5.50 9.38 -6.47
C ALA A 184 -4.71 8.13 -6.91
N CYS A 185 -5.40 7.17 -7.53
CA CYS A 185 -4.85 5.90 -7.99
C CYS A 185 -4.44 5.91 -9.47
N ALA A 186 -4.58 7.03 -10.17
CA ALA A 186 -4.37 7.16 -11.63
C ALA A 186 -5.22 6.14 -12.45
N GLN A 187 -6.49 5.92 -12.02
CA GLN A 187 -7.43 5.00 -12.65
C GLN A 187 -8.44 5.69 -13.59
N GLY A 188 -8.25 6.98 -13.85
CA GLY A 188 -9.18 7.81 -14.64
C GLY A 188 -10.30 8.37 -13.77
N ASP A 189 -11.52 8.42 -14.30
CA ASP A 189 -12.71 9.03 -13.72
C ASP A 189 -13.90 8.05 -13.63
N ILE A 190 -15.00 8.54 -13.10
CA ILE A 190 -16.25 7.79 -12.96
C ILE A 190 -16.79 7.37 -14.34
N GLY A 191 -16.72 8.24 -15.35
CA GLY A 191 -17.24 7.97 -16.71
C GLY A 191 -16.50 6.82 -17.39
N ARG A 192 -15.19 6.68 -17.13
CA ARG A 192 -14.40 5.54 -17.62
C ARG A 192 -14.73 4.24 -16.90
N SER A 193 -15.01 4.31 -15.59
CA SER A 193 -15.26 3.13 -14.77
C SER A 193 -16.72 2.65 -14.86
N PHE A 194 -17.66 3.57 -15.08
CA PHE A 194 -19.10 3.33 -15.12
C PHE A 194 -19.72 4.18 -16.25
N PRO A 195 -19.54 3.78 -17.53
CA PRO A 195 -20.03 4.55 -18.65
C PRO A 195 -21.56 4.72 -18.61
N ASP A 196 -22.04 5.93 -18.83
CA ASP A 196 -23.48 6.25 -18.90
C ASP A 196 -24.17 5.69 -20.18
N THR A 197 -23.39 5.17 -21.12
CA THR A 197 -23.88 4.38 -22.25
C THR A 197 -24.23 2.94 -21.90
N ASP A 198 -23.86 2.45 -20.72
CA ASP A 198 -24.16 1.09 -20.28
C ASP A 198 -25.46 1.08 -19.44
N GLU A 199 -26.46 0.33 -19.93
CA GLU A 199 -27.77 0.19 -19.30
C GLU A 199 -27.67 -0.40 -17.87
N GLU A 200 -26.59 -1.11 -17.52
CA GLU A 200 -26.37 -1.61 -16.16
C GLU A 200 -26.36 -0.49 -15.12
N TYR A 201 -25.91 0.71 -15.51
CA TYR A 201 -25.75 1.84 -14.58
C TYR A 201 -26.94 2.81 -14.59
N ARG A 202 -27.95 2.54 -15.40
CA ARG A 202 -29.14 3.39 -15.47
C ARG A 202 -29.95 3.35 -14.18
N ASN A 203 -30.17 4.52 -13.56
CA ASN A 203 -30.86 4.69 -12.27
C ASN A 203 -30.20 3.92 -11.10
N ILE A 204 -28.94 3.50 -11.23
CA ILE A 204 -28.21 2.88 -10.13
C ILE A 204 -27.98 3.89 -9.01
N SER A 205 -27.98 3.43 -7.76
CA SER A 205 -27.55 4.26 -6.63
C SER A 205 -26.05 4.54 -6.71
N SER A 206 -25.66 5.82 -6.62
CA SER A 206 -24.25 6.22 -6.63
C SER A 206 -23.49 5.64 -5.43
N ILE A 207 -24.15 5.35 -4.32
CA ILE A 207 -23.56 4.60 -3.18
C ILE A 207 -23.10 3.20 -3.60
N GLU A 208 -23.82 2.53 -4.51
CA GLU A 208 -23.38 1.24 -5.05
C GLU A 208 -22.15 1.40 -5.96
N LEU A 209 -22.08 2.46 -6.77
CA LEU A 209 -20.89 2.79 -7.56
C LEU A 209 -19.69 3.05 -6.67
N LEU A 210 -19.87 3.76 -5.57
CA LEU A 210 -18.83 4.01 -4.57
C LEU A 210 -18.34 2.70 -3.92
N ARG A 211 -19.24 1.78 -3.59
CA ARG A 211 -18.90 0.46 -3.05
C ARG A 211 -18.07 -0.35 -4.05
N ARG A 212 -18.47 -0.38 -5.30
CA ARG A 212 -17.71 -1.05 -6.40
C ARG A 212 -16.33 -0.41 -6.58
N THR A 213 -16.24 0.91 -6.50
CA THR A 213 -14.96 1.63 -6.54
C THR A 213 -14.08 1.22 -5.36
N GLY A 214 -14.59 1.21 -4.14
CA GLY A 214 -13.85 0.75 -2.96
C GLY A 214 -13.34 -0.67 -3.10
N ALA A 215 -14.17 -1.60 -3.58
CA ALA A 215 -13.80 -3.00 -3.82
C ALA A 215 -12.69 -3.12 -4.90
N LYS A 216 -12.80 -2.35 -6.02
CA LYS A 216 -11.77 -2.29 -7.06
C LYS A 216 -10.43 -1.82 -6.50
N LEU A 217 -10.43 -0.77 -5.68
CA LEU A 217 -9.20 -0.22 -5.08
C LEU A 217 -8.61 -1.18 -4.04
N ALA A 218 -9.44 -1.83 -3.24
CA ALA A 218 -9.00 -2.85 -2.28
C ALA A 218 -8.33 -4.04 -2.98
N ALA A 219 -8.88 -4.51 -4.13
CA ALA A 219 -8.27 -5.56 -4.95
C ALA A 219 -6.90 -5.16 -5.52
N LEU A 220 -6.64 -3.86 -5.70
CA LEU A 220 -5.33 -3.31 -6.06
C LEU A 220 -4.40 -3.12 -4.85
N GLY A 221 -4.83 -3.50 -3.65
CA GLY A 221 -4.08 -3.32 -2.41
C GLY A 221 -4.03 -1.88 -1.92
N VAL A 222 -4.89 -1.00 -2.42
CA VAL A 222 -4.97 0.41 -2.01
C VAL A 222 -5.70 0.51 -0.67
N LYS A 223 -5.14 1.26 0.25
CA LYS A 223 -5.79 1.64 1.51
C LYS A 223 -6.28 3.09 1.41
N ILE A 224 -7.56 3.31 1.62
CA ILE A 224 -8.14 4.66 1.72
C ILE A 224 -7.85 5.18 3.13
N ASN A 225 -7.18 6.33 3.25
CA ASN A 225 -6.83 6.93 4.53
C ASN A 225 -7.93 7.85 5.03
N ASN A 226 -8.39 8.78 4.19
CA ASN A 226 -9.51 9.67 4.49
C ASN A 226 -10.14 10.26 3.24
N LEU A 227 -11.34 10.80 3.42
CA LEU A 227 -12.07 11.64 2.48
C LEU A 227 -12.43 12.96 3.16
N ASP A 228 -12.30 14.06 2.43
CA ASP A 228 -12.80 15.37 2.82
C ASP A 228 -13.59 16.00 1.67
N ALA A 229 -14.90 16.20 1.85
CA ALA A 229 -15.78 16.66 0.82
C ALA A 229 -16.56 17.90 1.25
N THR A 230 -16.88 18.76 0.27
CA THR A 230 -17.68 19.96 0.48
C THR A 230 -18.77 20.02 -0.59
N VAL A 231 -20.03 20.12 -0.16
CA VAL A 231 -21.17 20.37 -1.06
C VAL A 231 -21.46 21.85 -1.08
N ILE A 232 -21.63 22.41 -2.27
CA ILE A 232 -21.93 23.82 -2.52
C ILE A 232 -23.38 23.91 -3.01
N ALA A 233 -24.25 24.44 -2.17
CA ALA A 233 -25.69 24.56 -2.46
C ALA A 233 -26.26 25.79 -1.79
N GLN A 234 -27.06 26.59 -2.52
CA GLN A 234 -27.77 27.72 -1.94
C GLN A 234 -28.92 27.23 -1.04
N GLU A 235 -29.68 26.25 -1.53
CA GLU A 235 -30.76 25.53 -0.84
C GLU A 235 -30.75 24.06 -1.28
N PRO A 236 -31.33 23.14 -0.44
CA PRO A 236 -31.76 23.33 0.94
C PRO A 236 -30.60 23.38 1.93
N ARG A 237 -30.87 23.71 3.21
CA ARG A 237 -29.86 23.58 4.27
C ARG A 237 -29.48 22.10 4.47
N LEU A 238 -28.21 21.77 4.29
CA LEU A 238 -27.72 20.36 4.30
C LEU A 238 -27.25 19.90 5.69
N MET A 239 -27.07 20.82 6.66
CA MET A 239 -26.57 20.50 7.99
C MET A 239 -27.29 19.31 8.67
N PRO A 240 -28.63 19.19 8.64
CA PRO A 240 -29.32 18.07 9.27
C PRO A 240 -29.02 16.71 8.70
N TYR A 241 -28.48 16.65 7.48
CA TYR A 241 -28.23 15.41 6.71
C TYR A 241 -26.75 14.98 6.70
N ILE A 242 -25.83 15.83 7.12
CA ILE A 242 -24.38 15.61 7.05
C ILE A 242 -23.97 14.29 7.72
N GLU A 243 -24.45 14.00 8.91
CA GLU A 243 -24.10 12.77 9.61
C GLU A 243 -24.57 11.49 8.88
N SER A 244 -25.73 11.56 8.24
CA SER A 244 -26.26 10.47 7.42
C SER A 244 -25.42 10.27 6.16
N MET A 245 -25.00 11.34 5.48
CA MET A 245 -24.09 11.29 4.34
C MET A 245 -22.75 10.68 4.73
N ARG A 246 -22.13 11.13 5.82
CA ARG A 246 -20.88 10.57 6.35
C ARG A 246 -21.01 9.07 6.63
N LYS A 247 -22.10 8.65 7.26
CA LYS A 247 -22.39 7.24 7.53
C LYS A 247 -22.49 6.43 6.25
N ASN A 248 -23.19 6.92 5.24
CA ASN A 248 -23.37 6.21 3.97
C ASN A 248 -22.04 6.03 3.23
N LEU A 249 -21.24 7.11 3.10
CA LEU A 249 -19.94 7.05 2.45
C LEU A 249 -18.97 6.11 3.19
N SER A 250 -18.87 6.26 4.52
CA SER A 250 -17.99 5.41 5.33
C SER A 250 -18.38 3.93 5.26
N SER A 251 -19.68 3.63 5.32
CA SER A 251 -20.19 2.25 5.22
C SER A 251 -19.94 1.64 3.84
N ALA A 252 -20.13 2.42 2.77
CA ALA A 252 -19.89 1.96 1.39
C ALA A 252 -18.41 1.59 1.14
N LEU A 253 -17.50 2.30 1.79
CA LEU A 253 -16.04 2.11 1.64
C LEU A 253 -15.41 1.24 2.74
N GLY A 254 -16.19 0.79 3.73
CA GLY A 254 -15.66 0.04 4.88
C GLY A 254 -14.71 0.86 5.77
N LEU A 255 -14.93 2.18 5.86
CA LEU A 255 -14.08 3.11 6.62
C LEU A 255 -14.65 3.42 8.00
N ASN A 256 -13.78 3.83 8.93
CA ASN A 256 -14.22 4.49 10.14
C ASN A 256 -14.84 5.86 9.78
N ARG A 257 -15.99 6.17 10.35
CA ARG A 257 -16.68 7.45 10.12
C ARG A 257 -15.83 8.69 10.44
N GLU A 258 -14.89 8.58 11.35
CA GLU A 258 -13.95 9.65 11.71
C GLU A 258 -12.99 10.03 10.57
N THR A 259 -12.78 9.13 9.60
CA THR A 259 -11.93 9.39 8.44
C THR A 259 -12.69 9.98 7.24
N VAL A 260 -14.01 10.21 7.39
CA VAL A 260 -14.86 10.80 6.36
C VAL A 260 -15.43 12.12 6.86
N SER A 261 -15.01 13.21 6.23
CA SER A 261 -15.51 14.56 6.47
C SER A 261 -16.46 14.98 5.34
N VAL A 262 -17.63 15.51 5.70
CA VAL A 262 -18.56 16.13 4.77
C VAL A 262 -18.94 17.50 5.34
N LYS A 263 -18.77 18.53 4.51
CA LYS A 263 -19.12 19.92 4.82
C LYS A 263 -20.11 20.43 3.78
N ALA A 264 -20.88 21.43 4.14
CA ALA A 264 -21.73 22.15 3.21
C ALA A 264 -21.48 23.66 3.35
N THR A 265 -21.54 24.36 2.24
CA THR A 265 -21.40 25.82 2.20
C THR A 265 -22.43 26.43 1.24
N THR A 266 -22.84 27.66 1.54
CA THR A 266 -23.63 28.46 0.62
C THR A 266 -22.71 29.37 -0.22
N PRO A 267 -22.98 29.56 -1.51
CA PRO A 267 -22.23 30.49 -2.37
C PRO A 267 -22.68 31.95 -2.22
N GLU A 268 -23.46 32.29 -1.20
CA GLU A 268 -23.92 33.64 -0.89
C GLU A 268 -24.58 34.34 -2.11
N HIS A 269 -25.50 33.63 -2.77
CA HIS A 269 -26.21 34.03 -3.98
C HIS A 269 -25.32 34.37 -5.18
N THR A 270 -24.08 33.94 -5.17
CA THR A 270 -23.14 34.15 -6.31
C THR A 270 -22.99 32.87 -7.16
N GLY A 271 -22.70 33.05 -8.45
CA GLY A 271 -22.52 31.94 -9.37
C GLY A 271 -23.81 31.16 -9.69
N PRO A 272 -23.69 30.06 -10.45
CA PRO A 272 -24.85 29.24 -10.82
C PRO A 272 -25.45 28.49 -9.61
N GLU A 273 -24.65 28.06 -8.65
CA GLU A 273 -25.13 27.44 -7.41
C GLU A 273 -25.93 28.45 -6.58
N GLY A 274 -25.46 29.72 -6.52
CA GLY A 274 -26.17 30.82 -5.80
C GLY A 274 -27.46 31.22 -6.47
N ARG A 275 -27.62 31.04 -7.77
CA ARG A 275 -28.88 31.24 -8.50
C ARG A 275 -29.75 29.99 -8.52
N MET A 276 -29.36 28.93 -7.82
CA MET A 276 -30.09 27.66 -7.75
C MET A 276 -30.24 26.97 -9.13
N GLU A 277 -29.27 27.12 -9.99
CA GLU A 277 -29.23 26.44 -11.29
C GLU A 277 -28.65 25.02 -11.17
N CYS A 278 -27.74 24.80 -10.22
CA CYS A 278 -27.08 23.54 -9.95
C CYS A 278 -26.68 23.39 -8.47
N ILE A 279 -26.23 22.19 -8.11
CA ILE A 279 -25.46 21.89 -6.90
C ILE A 279 -24.15 21.28 -7.34
N SER A 280 -23.05 21.67 -6.69
CA SER A 280 -21.72 21.15 -6.93
C SER A 280 -21.17 20.47 -5.67
N ALA A 281 -20.26 19.53 -5.87
CA ALA A 281 -19.48 18.96 -4.77
C ALA A 281 -18.02 18.81 -5.17
N ARG A 282 -17.15 18.95 -4.16
CA ARG A 282 -15.70 18.77 -4.29
C ARG A 282 -15.24 17.81 -3.23
N CYS A 283 -14.37 16.90 -3.60
CA CYS A 283 -13.81 15.90 -2.70
C CYS A 283 -12.30 15.80 -2.86
N VAL A 284 -11.60 15.64 -1.75
CA VAL A 284 -10.20 15.24 -1.71
C VAL A 284 -10.13 13.88 -1.05
N ALA A 285 -9.43 12.94 -1.69
CA ALA A 285 -9.14 11.62 -1.17
C ALA A 285 -7.65 11.48 -0.89
N CYS A 286 -7.28 10.92 0.25
CA CYS A 286 -5.92 10.49 0.53
C CYS A 286 -5.89 8.96 0.61
N VAL A 287 -4.97 8.35 -0.12
CA VAL A 287 -4.82 6.90 -0.18
C VAL A 287 -3.36 6.49 0.03
N THR A 288 -3.14 5.27 0.50
CA THR A 288 -1.85 4.62 0.51
C THR A 288 -1.83 3.55 -0.57
N MET A 289 -0.95 3.71 -1.55
CA MET A 289 -0.75 2.72 -2.61
C MET A 289 0.13 1.57 -2.09
N PRO A 290 -0.07 0.32 -2.54
CA PRO A 290 0.91 -0.72 -2.32
C PRO A 290 2.24 -0.31 -2.97
N VAL A 291 3.35 -0.55 -2.28
CA VAL A 291 4.67 -0.36 -2.88
C VAL A 291 4.76 -1.26 -4.10
N LYS A 292 4.87 -0.69 -5.30
CA LYS A 292 5.05 -1.47 -6.52
C LYS A 292 6.34 -2.26 -6.39
N ARG A 293 6.24 -3.58 -6.39
CA ARG A 293 7.41 -4.45 -6.56
C ARG A 293 7.99 -4.15 -7.94
N PRO A 294 9.30 -3.90 -8.07
CA PRO A 294 9.91 -3.89 -9.40
C PRO A 294 9.57 -5.22 -10.08
N ALA A 295 9.16 -5.15 -11.32
CA ALA A 295 8.90 -6.35 -12.09
C ALA A 295 10.18 -7.17 -12.11
N VAL A 296 10.12 -8.41 -11.64
CA VAL A 296 11.20 -9.39 -11.84
C VAL A 296 11.35 -9.50 -13.35
N ARG A 297 12.44 -8.95 -13.90
CA ARG A 297 12.77 -9.19 -15.30
C ARG A 297 13.14 -10.68 -15.37
N ASN A 298 12.25 -11.44 -16.00
CA ASN A 298 12.61 -12.80 -16.40
C ASN A 298 13.84 -12.70 -17.31
N CYS A 299 14.99 -13.05 -16.76
CA CYS A 299 16.20 -13.32 -17.54
C CYS A 299 16.17 -14.76 -18.01
#